data_d0186b56cd3b9c408349d252cf3ab3c2
#
_entry.id   d0186b56cd3b9c408349d252cf3ab3c2
#
_cell.length_a   1.000
_cell.length_b   1.000
_cell.length_c   1.000
_cell.angle_alpha   90.00
_cell.angle_beta   90.00
_cell.angle_gamma   90.00
#
_symmetry.space_group_name_H-M   'P 1'
#
loop_
_entity.id
_entity.type
_entity.pdbx_description
1 polymer ?
#
loop_
_entity_poly.entity_id
_entity_poly.type
_entity_poly.pdbx_seq_one_letter_code
_entity_poly.pdbx_strand_id
1 'polypeptide(L)'
;MTRSERLAKVAISRRRVVGAMALTPAMAAVQWRFGSSRASAQDVIVCTMVTDTAGLGDQNFNDLANKGGTDAATDFGIQWEVIESADAAAYVPNLTAGAEQGDLTVGVGFLLTDAIGVVAEDFPDDFFLLIDSVAEVDNIQSVTFKEQEPSFLCGVAAARVTRTGKLGVVGGERIPPVIRYEVGFRAGALSINPDIEFTIAYADSFGDPAKGKELALAQFNQDADIVFPVAGLTGVGCYEAVKERNNIGVEWVIGADVTQDHLAPGFELCTARKGVDFAVYEGVQQVVEGTFAGGVFNLGINEGGVAFEDATNKVPEEVKGLIAAYQQMIVDGSLVVPATDEELEAFEAPPIPDPIEVSPVASPPA
;
A
#
# COMPACT_ATOMS: atom_id res chain seq x y z
N MET A 1 25.46 22.48 -11.99
CA MET A 1 25.22 21.13 -12.48
C MET A 1 23.87 20.75 -11.90
N THR A 2 22.88 20.53 -12.72
CA THR A 2 21.52 20.20 -12.26
C THR A 2 21.51 18.82 -11.60
N ARG A 3 20.53 18.53 -10.77
CA ARG A 3 20.34 17.24 -10.10
C ARG A 3 20.15 16.11 -11.10
N SER A 4 19.45 16.36 -12.21
CA SER A 4 19.30 15.45 -13.35
C SER A 4 20.64 15.06 -13.97
N GLU A 5 21.63 15.99 -14.05
CA GLU A 5 22.98 15.68 -14.54
C GLU A 5 23.80 14.81 -13.59
N ARG A 6 23.53 14.89 -12.26
CA ARG A 6 24.15 14.01 -11.25
C ARG A 6 23.66 12.57 -11.38
N LEU A 7 22.34 12.38 -11.45
CA LEU A 7 21.73 11.05 -11.57
C LEU A 7 22.13 10.37 -12.88
N ALA A 8 22.18 11.10 -13.99
CA ALA A 8 22.66 10.56 -15.26
C ALA A 8 24.13 10.09 -15.17
N LYS A 9 25.01 10.77 -14.41
CA LYS A 9 26.40 10.33 -14.20
C LYS A 9 26.51 9.06 -13.34
N VAL A 10 25.66 8.94 -12.32
CA VAL A 10 25.59 7.72 -11.47
C VAL A 10 25.15 6.51 -12.29
N ALA A 11 24.11 6.65 -13.10
CA ALA A 11 23.61 5.60 -13.98
C ALA A 11 24.64 5.13 -15.04
N ILE A 12 25.40 6.08 -15.63
CA ILE A 12 26.45 5.78 -16.62
C ILE A 12 27.62 5.06 -15.98
N SER A 13 28.00 5.40 -14.73
CA SER A 13 29.10 4.74 -14.02
C SER A 13 28.81 3.27 -13.74
N ARG A 14 27.59 2.92 -13.38
CA ARG A 14 27.19 1.51 -13.10
C ARG A 14 27.17 0.63 -14.35
N ARG A 15 26.78 1.14 -15.51
CA ARG A 15 26.81 0.37 -16.79
C ARG A 15 28.22 0.01 -17.27
N ARG A 16 29.28 0.73 -16.84
CA ARG A 16 30.67 0.43 -17.22
C ARG A 16 31.33 -0.69 -16.41
N VAL A 17 30.77 -1.09 -15.28
CA VAL A 17 31.37 -2.14 -14.41
C VAL A 17 30.99 -3.56 -14.88
N VAL A 18 29.92 -3.74 -15.65
CA VAL A 18 29.45 -5.07 -16.10
C VAL A 18 30.07 -5.54 -17.43
N GLY A 19 30.87 -4.70 -18.10
CA GLY A 19 31.30 -4.91 -19.49
C GLY A 19 32.77 -5.26 -19.75
N ALA A 20 33.57 -5.66 -18.77
CA ALA A 20 35.01 -5.93 -19.03
C ALA A 20 35.55 -7.21 -18.38
N MET A 21 35.24 -8.36 -18.99
CA MET A 21 36.04 -9.59 -18.87
C MET A 21 36.18 -10.26 -20.24
N ALA A 22 37.30 -10.03 -20.92
CA ALA A 22 37.87 -10.96 -21.87
C ALA A 22 39.37 -10.63 -22.15
N LEU A 23 40.23 -11.41 -21.56
CA LEU A 23 41.55 -11.98 -21.91
C LEU A 23 42.42 -11.35 -23.03
N THR A 24 43.72 -11.01 -22.72
CA THR A 24 44.91 -11.81 -23.09
C THR A 24 46.18 -11.19 -22.52
N PRO A 25 47.30 -11.95 -22.30
CA PRO A 25 48.48 -11.49 -21.58
C PRO A 25 49.60 -10.99 -22.55
N ALA A 26 50.21 -9.86 -22.22
CA ALA A 26 51.53 -9.51 -22.71
C ALA A 26 52.29 -8.77 -21.60
N MET A 27 53.42 -9.33 -21.21
CA MET A 27 54.37 -8.77 -20.25
C MET A 27 54.99 -7.48 -20.80
N ALA A 28 54.91 -6.41 -20.02
CA ALA A 28 55.83 -5.30 -20.06
C ALA A 28 55.89 -4.66 -18.65
N ALA A 29 57.10 -4.67 -18.09
CA ALA A 29 57.41 -4.04 -16.81
C ALA A 29 57.25 -2.52 -16.95
N VAL A 30 56.33 -1.96 -16.20
CA VAL A 30 56.20 -0.50 -16.05
C VAL A 30 56.07 -0.15 -14.57
N GLN A 31 56.92 0.77 -14.16
CA GLN A 31 57.10 1.31 -12.83
C GLN A 31 55.76 1.70 -12.15
N TRP A 32 55.55 1.16 -10.98
CA TRP A 32 54.45 1.54 -10.07
C TRP A 32 54.64 2.97 -9.60
N ARG A 33 53.99 3.93 -10.26
CA ARG A 33 53.66 5.19 -9.66
C ARG A 33 52.37 4.95 -8.85
N PHE A 34 52.48 4.98 -7.54
CA PHE A 34 51.34 5.10 -6.66
C PHE A 34 50.71 6.50 -6.88
N GLY A 35 49.88 6.60 -7.91
CA GLY A 35 48.88 7.62 -7.98
C GLY A 35 47.79 7.24 -6.98
N SER A 36 47.70 7.99 -5.88
CA SER A 36 46.49 7.96 -5.04
C SER A 36 45.33 8.43 -5.91
N SER A 37 44.66 7.49 -6.58
CA SER A 37 43.32 7.73 -7.05
C SER A 37 42.48 7.98 -5.80
N ARG A 38 42.23 9.27 -5.52
CA ARG A 38 41.07 9.60 -4.71
C ARG A 38 39.89 8.92 -5.41
N ALA A 39 39.37 7.86 -4.80
CA ALA A 39 38.03 7.42 -5.11
C ALA A 39 37.16 8.70 -4.93
N SER A 40 36.60 9.20 -6.02
CA SER A 40 35.56 10.22 -5.89
C SER A 40 34.48 9.55 -5.03
N ALA A 41 34.17 10.15 -3.89
CA ALA A 41 32.98 9.75 -3.15
C ALA A 41 31.86 9.77 -4.20
N GLN A 42 31.28 8.58 -4.48
CA GLN A 42 30.10 8.48 -5.31
C GLN A 42 29.02 9.21 -4.52
N ASP A 43 28.43 10.24 -5.08
CA ASP A 43 27.30 10.94 -4.44
C ASP A 43 26.24 9.87 -4.20
N VAL A 44 25.95 9.57 -2.93
CA VAL A 44 24.96 8.58 -2.54
C VAL A 44 23.59 9.19 -2.81
N ILE A 45 22.72 8.45 -3.51
CA ILE A 45 21.33 8.88 -3.70
C ILE A 45 20.65 8.89 -2.34
N VAL A 46 19.97 9.98 -2.01
CA VAL A 46 19.21 10.15 -0.77
C VAL A 46 17.72 10.24 -1.12
N CYS A 47 16.92 9.38 -0.52
CA CYS A 47 15.46 9.40 -0.64
C CYS A 47 14.85 9.64 0.74
N THR A 48 13.90 10.57 0.82
CA THR A 48 13.27 10.96 2.08
C THR A 48 11.77 10.71 2.01
N MET A 49 11.26 9.93 2.95
CA MET A 49 9.83 9.68 3.16
C MET A 49 9.27 10.67 4.19
N VAL A 50 8.11 11.23 3.91
CA VAL A 50 7.32 12.04 4.85
C VAL A 50 6.02 11.32 5.12
N THR A 51 5.73 11.02 6.41
CA THR A 51 4.50 10.33 6.82
C THR A 51 3.34 11.30 6.95
N ASP A 52 2.12 10.75 6.96
CA ASP A 52 0.96 11.44 7.50
C ASP A 52 0.99 11.48 9.05
N THR A 53 -0.10 11.92 9.67
CA THR A 53 -0.21 12.09 11.13
C THR A 53 -0.30 10.77 11.91
N ALA A 54 -0.48 9.62 11.26
CA ALA A 54 -0.41 8.31 11.92
C ALA A 54 1.03 7.93 12.26
N GLY A 55 2.01 8.38 11.46
CA GLY A 55 3.44 8.13 11.69
C GLY A 55 3.84 6.67 11.53
N LEU A 56 5.08 6.36 11.92
CA LEU A 56 5.57 4.98 12.00
C LEU A 56 4.99 4.25 13.22
N GLY A 57 4.91 2.92 13.12
CA GLY A 57 4.31 2.06 14.15
C GLY A 57 2.81 1.88 13.98
N ASP A 58 2.25 2.32 12.85
CA ASP A 58 0.85 2.10 12.50
C ASP A 58 0.53 0.62 12.16
N GLN A 59 1.56 -0.23 12.08
CA GLN A 59 1.48 -1.65 11.75
C GLN A 59 0.83 -1.90 10.38
N ASN A 60 0.80 -0.89 9.50
CA ASN A 60 0.03 -0.87 8.28
C ASN A 60 0.69 0.04 7.22
N PHE A 61 0.03 1.12 6.82
CA PHE A 61 0.27 1.94 5.64
C PHE A 61 1.64 2.64 5.64
N ASN A 62 1.97 3.39 6.71
CA ASN A 62 3.26 4.08 6.82
C ASN A 62 4.42 3.11 7.03
N ASP A 63 4.23 2.06 7.86
CA ASP A 63 5.24 1.03 8.06
C ASP A 63 5.50 0.25 6.76
N LEU A 64 4.46 0.02 5.95
CA LEU A 64 4.59 -0.66 4.65
C LEU A 64 5.35 0.21 3.64
N ALA A 65 5.07 1.52 3.57
CA ALA A 65 5.83 2.47 2.76
C ALA A 65 7.30 2.51 3.17
N ASN A 66 7.57 2.58 4.47
CA ASN A 66 8.93 2.56 5.02
C ASN A 66 9.67 1.25 4.72
N LYS A 67 8.95 0.12 4.72
CA LYS A 67 9.50 -1.18 4.31
C LYS A 67 10.00 -1.12 2.86
N GLY A 68 9.18 -0.61 1.93
CA GLY A 68 9.56 -0.47 0.52
C GLY A 68 10.85 0.34 0.32
N GLY A 69 10.96 1.48 1.02
CA GLY A 69 12.17 2.31 0.98
C GLY A 69 13.40 1.67 1.63
N THR A 70 13.19 0.94 2.73
CA THR A 70 14.28 0.21 3.42
C THR A 70 14.80 -0.95 2.58
N ASP A 71 13.91 -1.70 1.91
CA ASP A 71 14.28 -2.76 0.99
C ASP A 71 15.08 -2.20 -0.20
N ALA A 72 14.61 -1.10 -0.78
CA ALA A 72 15.31 -0.39 -1.85
C ALA A 72 16.69 0.14 -1.40
N ALA A 73 16.80 0.64 -0.18
CA ALA A 73 18.08 1.07 0.38
C ALA A 73 19.07 -0.08 0.51
N THR A 74 18.59 -1.26 0.89
CA THR A 74 19.40 -2.48 0.99
C THR A 74 19.87 -2.93 -0.39
N ASP A 75 19.00 -2.96 -1.39
CA ASP A 75 19.29 -3.51 -2.71
C ASP A 75 20.12 -2.55 -3.58
N PHE A 76 19.88 -1.25 -3.48
CA PHE A 76 20.53 -0.25 -4.34
C PHE A 76 21.64 0.54 -3.64
N GLY A 77 21.79 0.41 -2.31
CA GLY A 77 22.81 1.14 -1.53
C GLY A 77 22.57 2.65 -1.52
N ILE A 78 21.32 3.06 -1.49
CA ILE A 78 20.88 4.45 -1.30
C ILE A 78 20.79 4.77 0.21
N GLN A 79 20.68 6.04 0.54
CA GLN A 79 20.31 6.49 1.88
C GLN A 79 18.80 6.70 1.93
N TRP A 80 18.13 6.04 2.89
CA TRP A 80 16.70 6.19 3.13
C TRP A 80 16.47 6.89 4.47
N GLU A 81 15.70 7.97 4.46
CA GLU A 81 15.38 8.77 5.62
C GLU A 81 13.86 8.88 5.80
N VAL A 82 13.40 9.03 7.04
CA VAL A 82 11.98 9.22 7.35
C VAL A 82 11.82 10.47 8.21
N ILE A 83 10.86 11.31 7.84
CA ILE A 83 10.42 12.46 8.62
C ILE A 83 8.95 12.24 8.99
N GLU A 84 8.67 12.10 10.27
CA GLU A 84 7.31 11.92 10.77
C GLU A 84 6.62 13.28 10.97
N SER A 85 5.32 13.35 10.63
CA SER A 85 4.53 14.56 10.75
C SER A 85 3.60 14.49 11.96
N ALA A 86 3.84 15.35 12.95
CA ALA A 86 3.03 15.38 14.18
C ALA A 86 1.59 15.88 13.94
N ASP A 87 1.41 16.72 12.94
CA ASP A 87 0.13 17.30 12.52
C ASP A 87 0.21 17.78 11.06
N ALA A 88 -0.89 18.21 10.49
CA ALA A 88 -0.97 18.67 9.10
C ALA A 88 -0.14 19.95 8.84
N ALA A 89 0.14 20.78 9.85
CA ALA A 89 0.96 21.97 9.69
C ALA A 89 2.45 21.63 9.45
N ALA A 90 2.85 20.39 9.80
CA ALA A 90 4.20 19.89 9.57
C ALA A 90 4.43 19.39 8.13
N TYR A 91 3.40 19.15 7.31
CA TYR A 91 3.55 18.55 5.99
C TYR A 91 4.45 19.38 5.06
N VAL A 92 4.13 20.66 4.85
CA VAL A 92 4.95 21.54 3.98
C VAL A 92 6.38 21.66 4.47
N PRO A 93 6.67 21.99 5.77
CA PRO A 93 8.04 22.02 6.28
C PRO A 93 8.80 20.71 6.10
N ASN A 94 8.17 19.56 6.36
CA ASN A 94 8.79 18.24 6.27
C ASN A 94 9.10 17.85 4.82
N LEU A 95 8.16 18.09 3.89
CA LEU A 95 8.37 17.86 2.46
C LEU A 95 9.46 18.78 1.89
N THR A 96 9.50 20.05 2.31
CA THR A 96 10.57 20.99 1.96
C THR A 96 11.94 20.48 2.44
N ALA A 97 12.02 20.01 3.69
CA ALA A 97 13.26 19.44 4.23
C ALA A 97 13.71 18.20 3.44
N GLY A 98 12.76 17.36 3.02
CA GLY A 98 13.03 16.20 2.14
C GLY A 98 13.60 16.66 0.79
N ALA A 99 12.99 17.65 0.14
CA ALA A 99 13.44 18.20 -1.14
C ALA A 99 14.82 18.86 -1.06
N GLU A 100 15.11 19.60 0.02
CA GLU A 100 16.42 20.22 0.22
C GLU A 100 17.56 19.21 0.40
N GLN A 101 17.28 18.02 0.95
CA GLN A 101 18.29 17.04 1.35
C GLN A 101 18.38 15.84 0.42
N GLY A 102 17.26 15.45 -0.21
CA GLY A 102 17.12 14.18 -0.94
C GLY A 102 17.10 14.31 -2.46
N ASP A 103 17.23 13.23 -3.18
CA ASP A 103 17.06 13.11 -4.63
C ASP A 103 15.63 12.69 -5.00
N LEU A 104 14.89 12.11 -4.04
CA LEU A 104 13.48 11.79 -4.12
C LEU A 104 12.81 12.12 -2.78
N THR A 105 11.69 12.85 -2.84
CA THR A 105 10.83 13.07 -1.67
C THR A 105 9.54 12.28 -1.85
N VAL A 106 9.24 11.39 -0.91
CA VAL A 106 8.05 10.54 -0.92
C VAL A 106 7.05 11.07 0.08
N GLY A 107 5.89 11.53 -0.39
CA GLY A 107 4.74 11.88 0.45
C GLY A 107 3.81 10.68 0.58
N VAL A 108 3.62 10.20 1.81
CA VAL A 108 2.82 9.00 2.06
C VAL A 108 1.44 9.36 2.57
N GLY A 109 0.45 9.21 1.69
CA GLY A 109 -0.97 9.36 2.00
C GLY A 109 -1.66 10.56 1.36
N PHE A 110 -2.98 10.42 1.19
CA PHE A 110 -3.87 11.42 0.61
C PHE A 110 -3.77 12.80 1.30
N LEU A 111 -3.55 12.81 2.61
CA LEU A 111 -3.50 14.06 3.39
C LEU A 111 -2.32 14.98 3.02
N LEU A 112 -1.31 14.48 2.32
CA LEU A 112 -0.17 15.26 1.87
C LEU A 112 -0.34 15.87 0.48
N THR A 113 -1.48 15.65 -0.20
CA THR A 113 -1.70 16.04 -1.61
C THR A 113 -1.42 17.50 -1.88
N ASP A 114 -2.07 18.41 -1.14
CA ASP A 114 -1.91 19.83 -1.36
C ASP A 114 -0.49 20.30 -0.98
N ALA A 115 0.05 19.76 0.10
CA ALA A 115 1.36 20.13 0.59
C ALA A 115 2.49 19.72 -0.37
N ILE A 116 2.45 18.51 -0.92
CA ILE A 116 3.46 18.04 -1.88
C ILE A 116 3.36 18.80 -3.21
N GLY A 117 2.14 19.16 -3.63
CA GLY A 117 1.93 19.99 -4.82
C GLY A 117 2.63 21.34 -4.70
N VAL A 118 2.40 22.05 -3.57
CA VAL A 118 3.04 23.33 -3.29
C VAL A 118 4.57 23.22 -3.26
N VAL A 119 5.11 22.21 -2.58
CA VAL A 119 6.57 22.04 -2.49
C VAL A 119 7.18 21.65 -3.84
N ALA A 120 6.54 20.80 -4.61
CA ALA A 120 7.06 20.38 -5.92
C ALA A 120 7.13 21.54 -6.94
N GLU A 121 6.22 22.52 -6.86
CA GLU A 121 6.29 23.75 -7.68
C GLU A 121 7.51 24.60 -7.33
N ASP A 122 7.92 24.65 -6.05
CA ASP A 122 9.10 25.39 -5.59
C ASP A 122 10.43 24.67 -5.94
N PHE A 123 10.38 23.35 -6.17
CA PHE A 123 11.54 22.50 -6.49
C PHE A 123 11.35 21.75 -7.84
N PRO A 124 11.28 22.47 -8.98
CA PRO A 124 10.92 21.89 -10.28
C PRO A 124 11.95 20.91 -10.86
N ASP A 125 13.18 20.91 -10.36
CA ASP A 125 14.26 20.01 -10.78
C ASP A 125 14.35 18.73 -9.92
N ASP A 126 13.54 18.62 -8.87
CA ASP A 126 13.54 17.51 -7.91
C ASP A 126 12.43 16.52 -8.22
N PHE A 127 12.57 15.29 -7.71
CA PHE A 127 11.58 14.21 -7.91
C PHE A 127 10.71 14.03 -6.67
N PHE A 128 9.42 13.85 -6.92
CA PHE A 128 8.43 13.61 -5.88
C PHE A 128 7.61 12.37 -6.21
N LEU A 129 7.36 11.54 -5.20
CA LEU A 129 6.44 10.41 -5.27
C LEU A 129 5.30 10.64 -4.28
N LEU A 130 4.06 10.64 -4.75
CA LEU A 130 2.86 10.75 -3.92
C LEU A 130 2.10 9.44 -3.91
N ILE A 131 1.82 8.91 -2.73
CA ILE A 131 1.04 7.69 -2.52
C ILE A 131 -0.40 8.03 -2.15
N ASP A 132 -1.37 7.31 -2.72
CA ASP A 132 -2.82 7.37 -2.48
C ASP A 132 -3.53 8.62 -2.99
N SER A 133 -2.86 9.49 -3.74
CA SER A 133 -3.51 10.67 -4.30
C SER A 133 -2.89 11.12 -5.60
N VAL A 134 -3.49 12.13 -6.22
CA VAL A 134 -3.03 12.76 -7.46
C VAL A 134 -2.76 14.23 -7.22
N ALA A 135 -1.54 14.67 -7.54
CA ALA A 135 -1.17 16.08 -7.64
C ALA A 135 -0.75 16.37 -9.08
N GLU A 136 -1.35 17.40 -9.69
CA GLU A 136 -1.14 17.76 -11.10
C GLU A 136 0.10 18.68 -11.27
N VAL A 137 1.29 18.14 -10.92
CA VAL A 137 2.58 18.82 -11.08
C VAL A 137 3.54 17.89 -11.82
N ASP A 138 4.23 18.37 -12.83
CA ASP A 138 4.98 17.57 -13.82
C ASP A 138 6.09 16.67 -13.22
N ASN A 139 6.68 17.06 -12.09
CA ASN A 139 7.75 16.33 -11.41
C ASN A 139 7.24 15.43 -10.27
N ILE A 140 5.92 15.25 -10.14
CA ILE A 140 5.31 14.32 -9.19
C ILE A 140 4.88 13.04 -9.92
N GLN A 141 5.35 11.90 -9.45
CA GLN A 141 4.77 10.60 -9.73
C GLN A 141 3.67 10.32 -8.71
N SER A 142 2.43 10.33 -9.15
CA SER A 142 1.25 10.06 -8.33
C SER A 142 0.82 8.61 -8.49
N VAL A 143 0.83 7.84 -7.39
CA VAL A 143 0.41 6.43 -7.41
C VAL A 143 -0.85 6.27 -6.58
N THR A 144 -1.91 5.82 -7.25
CA THR A 144 -3.20 5.46 -6.63
C THR A 144 -3.46 3.97 -6.81
N PHE A 145 -4.37 3.43 -6.03
CA PHE A 145 -4.70 2.01 -6.07
C PHE A 145 -6.19 1.81 -6.29
N LYS A 146 -6.55 0.65 -6.83
CA LYS A 146 -7.94 0.21 -6.98
C LYS A 146 -8.34 -0.65 -5.79
N GLU A 147 -8.36 -0.04 -4.60
CA GLU A 147 -8.64 -0.71 -3.34
C GLU A 147 -10.01 -1.41 -3.33
N GLN A 148 -10.95 -0.92 -4.14
CA GLN A 148 -12.26 -1.55 -4.32
C GLN A 148 -12.16 -2.99 -4.84
N GLU A 149 -11.14 -3.31 -5.67
CA GLU A 149 -11.02 -4.65 -6.27
C GLU A 149 -10.75 -5.75 -5.23
N PRO A 150 -9.70 -5.69 -4.38
CA PRO A 150 -9.49 -6.69 -3.35
C PRO A 150 -10.55 -6.62 -2.25
N SER A 151 -11.09 -5.43 -1.95
CA SER A 151 -12.17 -5.28 -0.97
C SER A 151 -13.45 -5.96 -1.40
N PHE A 152 -13.79 -5.93 -2.69
CA PHE A 152 -14.90 -6.72 -3.24
C PHE A 152 -14.74 -8.20 -2.92
N LEU A 153 -13.54 -8.74 -3.15
CA LEU A 153 -13.25 -10.15 -2.87
C LEU A 153 -13.33 -10.47 -1.37
N CYS A 154 -12.88 -9.53 -0.51
CA CYS A 154 -13.08 -9.65 0.94
C CYS A 154 -14.57 -9.59 1.33
N GLY A 155 -15.37 -8.77 0.65
CA GLY A 155 -16.82 -8.72 0.81
C GLY A 155 -17.50 -10.06 0.45
N VAL A 156 -17.08 -10.68 -0.65
CA VAL A 156 -17.53 -12.02 -1.05
C VAL A 156 -17.20 -13.05 0.03
N ALA A 157 -15.97 -13.03 0.58
CA ALA A 157 -15.55 -13.90 1.66
C ALA A 157 -16.40 -13.68 2.92
N ALA A 158 -16.56 -12.43 3.33
CA ALA A 158 -17.35 -12.06 4.51
C ALA A 158 -18.80 -12.52 4.41
N ALA A 159 -19.45 -12.29 3.27
CA ALA A 159 -20.85 -12.70 3.05
C ALA A 159 -21.06 -14.22 3.08
N ARG A 160 -20.03 -14.99 2.77
CA ARG A 160 -20.06 -16.46 2.84
C ARG A 160 -19.77 -17.00 4.24
N VAL A 161 -19.05 -16.23 5.07
CA VAL A 161 -18.60 -16.66 6.40
C VAL A 161 -19.49 -16.12 7.52
N THR A 162 -20.08 -14.93 7.33
CA THR A 162 -20.97 -14.33 8.35
C THR A 162 -22.09 -15.27 8.77
N ARG A 163 -22.40 -15.25 10.05
CA ARG A 163 -23.50 -16.01 10.68
C ARG A 163 -24.70 -15.14 11.00
N THR A 164 -24.45 -13.85 11.14
CA THR A 164 -25.48 -12.87 11.53
C THR A 164 -26.06 -12.12 10.33
N GLY A 165 -25.34 -12.07 9.22
CA GLY A 165 -25.67 -11.22 8.07
C GLY A 165 -25.39 -9.74 8.35
N LYS A 166 -24.64 -9.42 9.42
CA LYS A 166 -24.29 -8.04 9.78
C LYS A 166 -22.79 -7.87 9.74
N LEU A 167 -22.35 -6.92 8.94
CA LEU A 167 -20.94 -6.60 8.73
C LEU A 167 -20.63 -5.16 9.20
N GLY A 168 -19.44 -4.98 9.76
CA GLY A 168 -18.96 -3.69 10.23
C GLY A 168 -17.84 -3.13 9.34
N VAL A 169 -17.78 -1.81 9.23
CA VAL A 169 -16.62 -1.08 8.68
C VAL A 169 -16.23 0.01 9.66
N VAL A 170 -14.95 0.08 10.02
CA VAL A 170 -14.37 1.17 10.79
C VAL A 170 -13.37 1.90 9.89
N GLY A 171 -13.74 3.08 9.38
CA GLY A 171 -12.86 3.95 8.61
C GLY A 171 -12.05 4.88 9.51
N GLY A 172 -10.85 5.27 9.09
CA GLY A 172 -10.12 6.38 9.70
C GLY A 172 -10.79 7.71 9.38
N GLU A 173 -10.38 8.36 8.32
CA GLU A 173 -11.05 9.53 7.76
C GLU A 173 -11.82 9.15 6.49
N ARG A 174 -12.90 9.93 6.17
CA ARG A 174 -13.69 9.65 4.97
C ARG A 174 -13.08 10.29 3.73
N ILE A 175 -11.99 9.71 3.25
CA ILE A 175 -11.22 10.13 2.09
C ILE A 175 -11.30 9.09 0.95
N PRO A 176 -11.00 9.46 -0.31
CA PRO A 176 -11.21 8.59 -1.46
C PRO A 176 -10.63 7.17 -1.34
N PRO A 177 -9.38 6.92 -0.88
CA PRO A 177 -8.87 5.56 -0.73
C PRO A 177 -9.68 4.73 0.29
N VAL A 178 -10.10 5.32 1.41
CA VAL A 178 -10.92 4.63 2.42
C VAL A 178 -12.33 4.34 1.89
N ILE A 179 -12.91 5.28 1.12
CA ILE A 179 -14.21 5.08 0.44
C ILE A 179 -14.13 3.92 -0.55
N ARG A 180 -13.06 3.81 -1.35
CA ARG A 180 -12.89 2.69 -2.29
C ARG A 180 -12.86 1.33 -1.58
N TYR A 181 -12.18 1.23 -0.46
CA TYR A 181 -12.22 0.02 0.38
C TYR A 181 -13.65 -0.29 0.87
N GLU A 182 -14.34 0.68 1.47
CA GLU A 182 -15.70 0.51 1.97
C GLU A 182 -16.67 0.09 0.87
N VAL A 183 -16.67 0.83 -0.23
CA VAL A 183 -17.59 0.63 -1.36
C VAL A 183 -17.37 -0.73 -2.01
N GLY A 184 -16.11 -1.10 -2.27
CA GLY A 184 -15.76 -2.42 -2.82
C GLY A 184 -16.23 -3.55 -1.91
N PHE A 185 -15.98 -3.45 -0.60
CA PHE A 185 -16.40 -4.44 0.39
C PHE A 185 -17.92 -4.64 0.40
N ARG A 186 -18.67 -3.53 0.41
CA ARG A 186 -20.14 -3.56 0.37
C ARG A 186 -20.65 -4.18 -0.92
N ALA A 187 -20.09 -3.80 -2.08
CA ALA A 187 -20.48 -4.33 -3.38
C ALA A 187 -20.26 -5.85 -3.45
N GLY A 188 -19.11 -6.33 -2.96
CA GLY A 188 -18.80 -7.76 -2.92
C GLY A 188 -19.75 -8.55 -2.03
N ALA A 189 -20.03 -8.05 -0.83
CA ALA A 189 -20.96 -8.71 0.09
C ALA A 189 -22.39 -8.75 -0.44
N LEU A 190 -22.89 -7.64 -0.98
CA LEU A 190 -24.23 -7.54 -1.57
C LEU A 190 -24.38 -8.40 -2.84
N SER A 191 -23.30 -8.65 -3.57
CA SER A 191 -23.30 -9.56 -4.73
C SER A 191 -23.56 -11.03 -4.33
N ILE A 192 -23.33 -11.37 -3.06
CA ILE A 192 -23.57 -12.72 -2.52
C ILE A 192 -24.91 -12.80 -1.81
N ASN A 193 -25.22 -11.80 -1.00
CA ASN A 193 -26.46 -11.74 -0.23
C ASN A 193 -26.93 -10.28 -0.14
N PRO A 194 -28.03 -9.91 -0.85
CA PRO A 194 -28.54 -8.56 -0.86
C PRO A 194 -29.17 -8.11 0.47
N ASP A 195 -29.42 -9.06 1.40
CA ASP A 195 -30.00 -8.78 2.72
C ASP A 195 -28.94 -8.49 3.80
N ILE A 196 -27.65 -8.40 3.42
CA ILE A 196 -26.59 -8.03 4.38
C ILE A 196 -26.78 -6.61 4.88
N GLU A 197 -26.71 -6.47 6.20
CA GLU A 197 -26.76 -5.18 6.89
C GLU A 197 -25.33 -4.69 7.19
N PHE A 198 -25.08 -3.39 7.01
CA PHE A 198 -23.80 -2.76 7.31
C PHE A 198 -23.91 -1.75 8.44
N THR A 199 -22.97 -1.79 9.38
CA THR A 199 -22.72 -0.73 10.35
C THR A 199 -21.39 -0.07 9.98
N ILE A 200 -21.45 1.20 9.53
CA ILE A 200 -20.28 1.95 9.06
C ILE A 200 -20.04 3.09 10.03
N ALA A 201 -18.80 3.25 10.49
CA ALA A 201 -18.39 4.34 11.36
C ALA A 201 -16.99 4.83 10.98
N TYR A 202 -16.77 6.13 11.10
CA TYR A 202 -15.49 6.77 10.90
C TYR A 202 -14.98 7.32 12.24
N ALA A 203 -13.68 7.15 12.48
CA ALA A 203 -13.04 7.64 13.70
C ALA A 203 -12.64 9.12 13.60
N ASP A 204 -12.67 9.69 12.39
CA ASP A 204 -12.14 11.02 12.03
C ASP A 204 -10.64 11.16 12.42
N SER A 205 -9.89 10.05 12.39
CA SER A 205 -8.48 10.00 12.70
C SER A 205 -7.87 8.67 12.24
N PHE A 206 -6.63 8.69 11.77
CA PHE A 206 -5.83 7.49 11.54
C PHE A 206 -4.95 7.12 12.75
N GLY A 207 -4.84 7.98 13.78
CA GLY A 207 -3.93 7.86 14.91
C GLY A 207 -4.57 7.57 16.28
N ASP A 208 -5.83 7.11 16.35
CA ASP A 208 -6.55 6.90 17.63
C ASP A 208 -7.04 5.43 17.81
N PRO A 209 -6.16 4.52 18.29
CA PRO A 209 -6.55 3.13 18.56
C PRO A 209 -7.68 2.99 19.59
N ALA A 210 -7.76 3.91 20.57
CA ALA A 210 -8.82 3.84 21.58
C ALA A 210 -10.20 4.07 20.95
N LYS A 211 -10.30 5.02 20.01
CA LYS A 211 -11.51 5.26 19.23
C LYS A 211 -11.84 4.09 18.31
N GLY A 212 -10.84 3.52 17.63
CA GLY A 212 -11.01 2.32 16.81
C GLY A 212 -11.60 1.15 17.60
N LYS A 213 -11.08 0.90 18.80
CA LYS A 213 -11.58 -0.14 19.70
C LYS A 213 -13.02 0.12 20.14
N GLU A 214 -13.36 1.36 20.52
CA GLU A 214 -14.73 1.76 20.89
C GLU A 214 -15.72 1.47 19.76
N LEU A 215 -15.38 1.88 18.52
CA LEU A 215 -16.24 1.69 17.35
C LEU A 215 -16.43 0.21 17.02
N ALA A 216 -15.36 -0.57 17.01
CA ALA A 216 -15.44 -2.01 16.74
C ALA A 216 -16.28 -2.74 17.81
N LEU A 217 -16.07 -2.45 19.10
CA LEU A 217 -16.88 -3.02 20.18
C LEU A 217 -18.36 -2.65 20.02
N ALA A 218 -18.68 -1.41 19.62
CA ALA A 218 -20.04 -0.99 19.36
C ALA A 218 -20.68 -1.78 18.21
N GLN A 219 -19.94 -2.06 17.12
CA GLN A 219 -20.40 -2.85 15.99
C GLN A 219 -20.64 -4.32 16.38
N PHE A 220 -19.69 -4.95 17.08
CA PHE A 220 -19.84 -6.31 17.58
C PHE A 220 -21.05 -6.42 18.56
N ASN A 221 -21.29 -5.40 19.39
CA ASN A 221 -22.45 -5.38 20.29
C ASN A 221 -23.79 -5.17 19.56
N GLN A 222 -23.77 -4.74 18.29
CA GLN A 222 -24.91 -4.66 17.39
C GLN A 222 -25.04 -5.91 16.49
N ASP A 223 -24.37 -7.00 16.89
CA ASP A 223 -24.35 -8.30 16.22
C ASP A 223 -23.55 -8.32 14.88
N ALA A 224 -22.74 -7.33 14.55
CA ALA A 224 -21.77 -7.51 13.51
C ALA A 224 -20.80 -8.62 13.94
N ASP A 225 -20.55 -9.61 13.07
CA ASP A 225 -19.61 -10.69 13.37
C ASP A 225 -18.31 -10.64 12.54
N ILE A 226 -18.24 -9.70 11.59
CA ILE A 226 -17.04 -9.38 10.82
C ILE A 226 -16.91 -7.86 10.75
N VAL A 227 -15.75 -7.34 11.16
CA VAL A 227 -15.42 -5.90 11.09
C VAL A 227 -14.21 -5.68 10.19
N PHE A 228 -14.34 -4.74 9.26
CA PHE A 228 -13.26 -4.33 8.36
C PHE A 228 -12.70 -2.96 8.78
N PRO A 229 -11.55 -2.90 9.47
CA PRO A 229 -10.87 -1.66 9.79
C PRO A 229 -10.04 -1.16 8.61
N VAL A 230 -10.34 0.03 8.12
CA VAL A 230 -9.59 0.77 7.09
C VAL A 230 -9.14 2.08 7.71
N ALA A 231 -8.24 2.02 8.68
CA ALA A 231 -8.06 3.12 9.62
C ALA A 231 -6.62 3.33 10.15
N GLY A 232 -5.59 2.77 9.50
CA GLY A 232 -4.20 2.89 9.94
C GLY A 232 -4.00 2.46 11.40
N LEU A 233 -3.28 3.25 12.20
CA LEU A 233 -3.06 2.97 13.62
C LEU A 233 -4.38 2.87 14.42
N THR A 234 -5.41 3.63 14.07
CA THR A 234 -6.76 3.50 14.66
C THR A 234 -7.30 2.08 14.48
N GLY A 235 -7.00 1.41 13.36
CA GLY A 235 -7.40 0.04 13.06
C GLY A 235 -6.85 -1.00 14.04
N VAL A 236 -5.68 -0.77 14.64
CA VAL A 236 -5.09 -1.64 15.67
C VAL A 236 -6.07 -1.83 16.84
N GLY A 237 -6.82 -0.79 17.19
CA GLY A 237 -7.87 -0.86 18.20
C GLY A 237 -8.99 -1.86 17.87
N CYS A 238 -9.31 -2.06 16.58
CA CYS A 238 -10.31 -3.04 16.17
C CYS A 238 -9.81 -4.49 16.41
N TYR A 239 -8.51 -4.74 16.19
CA TYR A 239 -7.88 -6.01 16.55
C TYR A 239 -7.87 -6.23 18.07
N GLU A 240 -7.64 -5.18 18.87
CA GLU A 240 -7.78 -5.27 20.32
C GLU A 240 -9.21 -5.59 20.75
N ALA A 241 -10.21 -5.02 20.08
CA ALA A 241 -11.62 -5.27 20.38
C ALA A 241 -11.99 -6.74 20.16
N VAL A 242 -11.67 -7.32 18.99
CA VAL A 242 -11.99 -8.72 18.69
C VAL A 242 -11.25 -9.68 19.61
N LYS A 243 -10.00 -9.37 19.95
CA LYS A 243 -9.19 -10.15 20.91
C LYS A 243 -9.76 -10.11 22.32
N GLU A 244 -10.27 -8.97 22.78
CA GLU A 244 -10.92 -8.82 24.09
C GLU A 244 -12.20 -9.66 24.16
N ARG A 245 -13.00 -9.68 23.09
CA ARG A 245 -14.24 -10.48 22.98
C ARG A 245 -13.95 -11.99 22.96
N ASN A 246 -12.81 -12.38 22.39
CA ASN A 246 -12.27 -13.75 22.39
C ASN A 246 -13.22 -14.81 21.77
N ASN A 247 -14.02 -14.43 20.79
CA ASN A 247 -14.96 -15.34 20.09
C ASN A 247 -14.32 -15.93 18.84
N ILE A 248 -13.20 -16.64 18.97
CA ILE A 248 -12.43 -17.23 17.86
C ILE A 248 -13.33 -18.11 16.97
N GLY A 249 -13.27 -17.89 15.64
CA GLY A 249 -14.05 -18.62 14.65
C GLY A 249 -15.53 -18.21 14.59
N VAL A 250 -15.90 -17.14 15.31
CA VAL A 250 -17.24 -16.54 15.28
C VAL A 250 -17.16 -15.07 14.89
N GLU A 251 -16.29 -14.31 15.52
CA GLU A 251 -16.04 -12.91 15.24
C GLU A 251 -14.70 -12.75 14.54
N TRP A 252 -14.65 -11.88 13.53
CA TRP A 252 -13.50 -11.72 12.65
C TRP A 252 -13.19 -10.25 12.39
N VAL A 253 -11.94 -10.01 12.01
CA VAL A 253 -11.50 -8.78 11.37
C VAL A 253 -10.98 -9.08 9.97
N ILE A 254 -10.93 -8.07 9.11
CA ILE A 254 -10.33 -8.14 7.78
C ILE A 254 -9.14 -7.20 7.75
N GLY A 255 -8.00 -7.67 7.24
CA GLY A 255 -6.81 -6.86 7.09
C GLY A 255 -6.97 -5.83 5.96
N ALA A 256 -6.46 -4.61 6.18
CA ALA A 256 -6.27 -3.60 5.15
C ALA A 256 -4.78 -3.44 4.86
N ASP A 257 -4.41 -3.23 3.59
CA ASP A 257 -3.05 -3.02 3.07
C ASP A 257 -2.11 -4.23 3.26
N VAL A 258 -2.05 -4.81 4.46
CA VAL A 258 -1.19 -5.94 4.81
C VAL A 258 -1.88 -6.83 5.85
N THR A 259 -1.49 -8.12 5.93
CA THR A 259 -1.97 -8.99 7.01
C THR A 259 -1.47 -8.50 8.36
N GLN A 260 -2.39 -8.40 9.31
CA GLN A 260 -2.15 -7.96 10.68
C GLN A 260 -2.56 -9.04 11.71
N ASP A 261 -2.63 -10.32 11.29
CA ASP A 261 -3.01 -11.44 12.17
C ASP A 261 -2.18 -11.51 13.46
N HIS A 262 -0.92 -11.04 13.42
CA HIS A 262 -0.05 -10.98 14.59
C HIS A 262 -0.62 -10.12 15.74
N LEU A 263 -1.51 -9.15 15.46
CA LEU A 263 -2.17 -8.32 16.47
C LEU A 263 -3.24 -9.10 17.25
N ALA A 264 -3.97 -9.97 16.54
CA ALA A 264 -4.98 -10.83 17.13
C ALA A 264 -4.98 -12.21 16.44
N PRO A 265 -4.01 -13.10 16.77
CA PRO A 265 -3.82 -14.35 16.06
C PRO A 265 -5.08 -15.23 16.03
N GLY A 266 -5.48 -15.58 14.82
CA GLY A 266 -6.64 -16.42 14.57
C GLY A 266 -7.98 -15.69 14.42
N PHE A 267 -7.97 -14.35 14.45
CA PHE A 267 -9.16 -13.52 14.26
C PHE A 267 -9.20 -12.82 12.88
N GLU A 268 -8.12 -12.82 12.10
CA GLU A 268 -8.12 -12.27 10.75
C GLU A 268 -8.66 -13.29 9.76
N LEU A 269 -9.73 -12.93 9.04
CA LEU A 269 -10.37 -13.79 8.03
C LEU A 269 -9.60 -13.79 6.72
N CYS A 270 -9.27 -12.61 6.21
CA CYS A 270 -8.56 -12.36 4.96
C CYS A 270 -8.06 -10.91 4.95
N THR A 271 -7.33 -10.55 3.90
CA THR A 271 -6.73 -9.22 3.76
C THR A 271 -7.01 -8.65 2.38
N ALA A 272 -7.41 -7.39 2.32
CA ALA A 272 -7.40 -6.56 1.11
C ALA A 272 -6.03 -5.87 1.01
N ARG A 273 -5.07 -6.55 0.37
CA ARG A 273 -3.68 -6.09 0.27
C ARG A 273 -3.55 -4.91 -0.67
N LYS A 274 -2.70 -3.94 -0.29
CA LYS A 274 -2.25 -2.81 -1.10
C LYS A 274 -0.72 -2.74 -1.14
N GLY A 275 -0.15 -2.70 -2.32
CA GLY A 275 1.29 -2.75 -2.55
C GLY A 275 1.98 -1.39 -2.38
N VAL A 276 1.82 -0.77 -1.22
CA VAL A 276 2.50 0.51 -0.90
C VAL A 276 4.01 0.33 -0.89
N ASP A 277 4.50 -0.79 -0.31
CA ASP A 277 5.92 -1.17 -0.33
C ASP A 277 6.44 -1.31 -1.75
N PHE A 278 5.69 -1.95 -2.63
CA PHE A 278 6.01 -2.09 -4.04
C PHE A 278 6.11 -0.74 -4.74
N ALA A 279 5.12 0.15 -4.55
CA ALA A 279 5.11 1.46 -5.20
C ALA A 279 6.29 2.35 -4.77
N VAL A 280 6.64 2.35 -3.48
CA VAL A 280 7.80 3.09 -2.96
C VAL A 280 9.10 2.49 -3.48
N TYR A 281 9.25 1.17 -3.44
CA TYR A 281 10.43 0.47 -3.96
C TYR A 281 10.67 0.78 -5.44
N GLU A 282 9.64 0.66 -6.29
CA GLU A 282 9.69 0.96 -7.72
C GLU A 282 10.03 2.43 -8.00
N GLY A 283 9.45 3.37 -7.24
CA GLY A 283 9.78 4.78 -7.36
C GLY A 283 11.25 5.07 -7.08
N VAL A 284 11.80 4.48 -6.01
CA VAL A 284 13.23 4.57 -5.69
C VAL A 284 14.08 3.91 -6.77
N GLN A 285 13.69 2.73 -7.26
CA GLN A 285 14.40 2.04 -8.33
C GLN A 285 14.47 2.91 -9.59
N GLN A 286 13.38 3.55 -9.98
CA GLN A 286 13.34 4.43 -11.15
C GLN A 286 14.30 5.62 -11.00
N VAL A 287 14.43 6.19 -9.79
CA VAL A 287 15.42 7.26 -9.52
C VAL A 287 16.85 6.73 -9.69
N VAL A 288 17.14 5.54 -9.13
CA VAL A 288 18.46 4.90 -9.24
C VAL A 288 18.83 4.59 -10.70
N GLU A 289 17.85 4.15 -11.49
CA GLU A 289 18.02 3.83 -12.91
C GLU A 289 18.01 5.06 -13.83
N GLY A 290 17.59 6.23 -13.32
CA GLY A 290 17.44 7.47 -14.08
C GLY A 290 16.25 7.41 -15.06
N THR A 291 15.22 6.67 -14.71
CA THR A 291 13.96 6.47 -15.49
C THR A 291 12.75 7.09 -14.83
N PHE A 292 12.92 7.70 -13.64
CA PHE A 292 11.81 8.34 -12.92
C PHE A 292 11.14 9.41 -13.78
N ALA A 293 9.82 9.36 -13.84
CA ALA A 293 9.00 10.33 -14.55
C ALA A 293 7.73 10.63 -13.75
N GLY A 294 7.33 11.89 -13.75
CA GLY A 294 6.03 12.29 -13.21
C GLY A 294 4.88 11.71 -14.03
N GLY A 295 3.70 11.75 -13.46
CA GLY A 295 2.47 11.22 -14.06
C GLY A 295 1.61 10.45 -13.07
N VAL A 296 0.48 9.93 -13.54
CA VAL A 296 -0.50 9.23 -12.69
C VAL A 296 -0.49 7.73 -13.02
N PHE A 297 -0.31 6.92 -11.98
CA PHE A 297 -0.33 5.46 -12.04
C PHE A 297 -1.44 4.95 -11.11
N ASN A 298 -2.41 4.23 -11.66
CA ASN A 298 -3.53 3.66 -10.92
C ASN A 298 -3.41 2.13 -10.93
N LEU A 299 -3.01 1.54 -9.81
CA LEU A 299 -2.60 0.15 -9.70
C LEU A 299 -3.74 -0.73 -9.16
N GLY A 300 -4.24 -1.63 -9.98
CA GLY A 300 -5.23 -2.65 -9.64
C GLY A 300 -4.62 -4.04 -9.49
N ILE A 301 -5.48 -5.06 -9.49
CA ILE A 301 -5.08 -6.47 -9.48
C ILE A 301 -4.26 -6.80 -10.73
N ASN A 302 -4.62 -6.26 -11.89
CA ASN A 302 -3.92 -6.49 -13.16
C ASN A 302 -2.48 -5.96 -13.14
N GLU A 303 -2.27 -4.83 -12.48
CA GLU A 303 -0.97 -4.18 -12.34
C GLU A 303 -0.16 -4.76 -11.16
N GLY A 304 -0.76 -5.68 -10.37
CA GLY A 304 -0.13 -6.24 -9.17
C GLY A 304 -0.05 -5.27 -7.99
N GLY A 305 -0.77 -4.13 -8.06
CA GLY A 305 -0.76 -3.11 -7.02
C GLY A 305 -1.65 -3.45 -5.83
N VAL A 306 -2.66 -4.29 -6.03
CA VAL A 306 -3.56 -4.76 -4.97
C VAL A 306 -3.84 -6.25 -5.14
N ALA A 307 -4.21 -6.93 -4.05
CA ALA A 307 -4.53 -8.36 -4.07
C ALA A 307 -5.48 -8.75 -2.94
N PHE A 308 -6.24 -9.82 -3.15
CA PHE A 308 -6.89 -10.55 -2.07
C PHE A 308 -5.91 -11.57 -1.49
N GLU A 309 -5.77 -11.62 -0.16
CA GLU A 309 -4.91 -12.59 0.51
C GLU A 309 -5.68 -13.34 1.63
N ASP A 310 -5.47 -14.65 1.70
CA ASP A 310 -5.90 -15.53 2.80
C ASP A 310 -4.64 -16.11 3.47
N ALA A 311 -3.81 -15.22 4.03
CA ALA A 311 -2.52 -15.56 4.63
C ALA A 311 -2.67 -16.55 5.82
N THR A 312 -3.79 -16.51 6.50
CA THR A 312 -4.09 -17.35 7.67
C THR A 312 -4.84 -18.63 7.34
N ASN A 313 -5.22 -18.82 6.07
CA ASN A 313 -6.01 -19.95 5.57
C ASN A 313 -7.33 -20.15 6.35
N LYS A 314 -8.06 -19.05 6.56
CA LYS A 314 -9.35 -19.03 7.29
C LYS A 314 -10.56 -19.02 6.36
N VAL A 315 -10.38 -18.62 5.11
CA VAL A 315 -11.46 -18.67 4.12
C VAL A 315 -11.76 -20.12 3.76
N PRO A 316 -13.03 -20.59 3.87
CA PRO A 316 -13.41 -21.95 3.52
C PRO A 316 -13.05 -22.29 2.06
N GLU A 317 -12.65 -23.53 1.81
CA GLU A 317 -12.13 -23.96 0.51
C GLU A 317 -13.16 -23.79 -0.61
N GLU A 318 -14.44 -24.04 -0.30
CA GLU A 318 -15.56 -23.81 -1.24
C GLU A 318 -15.77 -22.34 -1.60
N VAL A 319 -15.27 -21.40 -0.77
CA VAL A 319 -15.36 -19.95 -1.01
C VAL A 319 -14.19 -19.47 -1.86
N LYS A 320 -13.02 -20.09 -1.74
CA LYS A 320 -11.82 -19.72 -2.51
C LYS A 320 -12.04 -19.81 -4.03
N GLY A 321 -12.69 -20.88 -4.47
CA GLY A 321 -13.05 -21.06 -5.89
C GLY A 321 -13.98 -19.96 -6.42
N LEU A 322 -14.91 -19.49 -5.58
CA LEU A 322 -15.80 -18.38 -5.91
C LEU A 322 -15.04 -17.04 -5.98
N ILE A 323 -14.17 -16.78 -5.01
CA ILE A 323 -13.31 -15.60 -4.99
C ILE A 323 -12.45 -15.56 -6.26
N ALA A 324 -11.84 -16.68 -6.63
CA ALA A 324 -11.03 -16.78 -7.84
C ALA A 324 -11.83 -16.51 -9.11
N ALA A 325 -13.10 -16.96 -9.17
CA ALA A 325 -13.99 -16.67 -10.29
C ALA A 325 -14.31 -15.17 -10.39
N TYR A 326 -14.63 -14.51 -9.28
CA TYR A 326 -14.84 -13.06 -9.26
C TYR A 326 -13.56 -12.29 -9.59
N GLN A 327 -12.41 -12.72 -9.08
CA GLN A 327 -11.13 -12.12 -9.43
C GLN A 327 -10.87 -12.21 -10.94
N GLN A 328 -11.17 -13.34 -11.56
CA GLN A 328 -11.03 -13.48 -13.02
C GLN A 328 -11.95 -12.50 -13.77
N MET A 329 -13.18 -12.28 -13.30
CA MET A 329 -14.10 -11.30 -13.89
C MET A 329 -13.59 -9.86 -13.75
N ILE A 330 -12.90 -9.52 -12.66
CA ILE A 330 -12.24 -8.22 -12.48
C ILE A 330 -11.07 -8.10 -13.46
N VAL A 331 -10.23 -9.13 -13.55
CA VAL A 331 -9.04 -9.17 -14.41
C VAL A 331 -9.39 -9.05 -15.89
N ASP A 332 -10.45 -9.71 -16.36
CA ASP A 332 -10.88 -9.65 -17.76
C ASP A 332 -11.81 -8.47 -18.07
N GLY A 333 -12.18 -7.66 -17.04
CA GLY A 333 -12.99 -6.46 -17.17
C GLY A 333 -14.50 -6.73 -17.34
N SER A 334 -14.97 -7.96 -17.17
CA SER A 334 -16.40 -8.29 -17.19
C SER A 334 -17.12 -7.87 -15.90
N LEU A 335 -16.37 -7.61 -14.83
CA LEU A 335 -16.82 -7.00 -13.60
C LEU A 335 -16.02 -5.73 -13.33
N VAL A 336 -16.69 -4.58 -13.33
CA VAL A 336 -16.14 -3.31 -12.89
C VAL A 336 -16.64 -3.07 -11.47
N VAL A 337 -15.73 -3.09 -10.51
CA VAL A 337 -16.06 -2.87 -9.10
C VAL A 337 -16.29 -1.39 -8.84
N PRO A 338 -17.40 -0.98 -8.21
CA PRO A 338 -17.66 0.42 -7.89
C PRO A 338 -16.63 0.98 -6.91
N ALA A 339 -16.25 2.25 -7.11
CA ALA A 339 -15.21 2.96 -6.36
C ALA A 339 -15.77 4.15 -5.57
N THR A 340 -17.01 4.56 -5.82
CA THR A 340 -17.70 5.66 -5.13
C THR A 340 -19.10 5.25 -4.66
N ASP A 341 -19.68 6.03 -3.75
CA ASP A 341 -21.04 5.76 -3.28
C ASP A 341 -22.07 5.83 -4.42
N GLU A 342 -21.92 6.79 -5.36
CA GLU A 342 -22.79 6.93 -6.51
C GLU A 342 -22.70 5.73 -7.44
N GLU A 343 -21.50 5.22 -7.65
CA GLU A 343 -21.29 4.00 -8.44
C GLU A 343 -21.86 2.77 -7.73
N LEU A 344 -21.79 2.69 -6.38
CA LEU A 344 -22.40 1.62 -5.62
C LEU A 344 -23.93 1.65 -5.70
N GLU A 345 -24.56 2.83 -5.64
CA GLU A 345 -26.00 2.97 -5.81
C GLU A 345 -26.48 2.51 -7.19
N ALA A 346 -25.65 2.68 -8.22
CA ALA A 346 -25.93 2.27 -9.59
C ALA A 346 -25.46 0.83 -9.90
N PHE A 347 -24.76 0.19 -8.97
CA PHE A 347 -24.13 -1.12 -9.19
C PHE A 347 -25.18 -2.23 -9.25
N GLU A 348 -25.20 -2.94 -10.37
CA GLU A 348 -25.96 -4.17 -10.52
C GLU A 348 -25.03 -5.36 -10.30
N ALA A 349 -25.25 -6.09 -9.22
CA ALA A 349 -24.46 -7.28 -8.89
C ALA A 349 -24.57 -8.32 -10.04
N PRO A 350 -23.43 -8.82 -10.54
CA PRO A 350 -23.47 -9.88 -11.54
C PRO A 350 -24.06 -11.17 -10.97
N PRO A 351 -24.58 -12.06 -11.80
CA PRO A 351 -24.93 -13.41 -11.37
C PRO A 351 -23.73 -14.06 -10.65
N ILE A 352 -23.99 -14.80 -9.57
CA ILE A 352 -22.92 -15.49 -8.84
C ILE A 352 -22.26 -16.49 -9.81
N PRO A 353 -20.94 -16.34 -10.08
CA PRO A 353 -20.25 -17.23 -11.02
C PRO A 353 -20.09 -18.64 -10.45
N ASP A 354 -19.90 -19.62 -11.34
CA ASP A 354 -19.49 -20.96 -10.92
C ASP A 354 -18.06 -20.90 -10.34
N PRO A 355 -17.81 -21.55 -9.20
CA PRO A 355 -16.47 -21.62 -8.62
C PRO A 355 -15.47 -22.27 -9.57
N ILE A 356 -14.26 -21.73 -9.68
CA ILE A 356 -13.16 -22.37 -10.42
C ILE A 356 -12.27 -23.16 -9.47
N GLU A 357 -11.65 -24.23 -9.98
CA GLU A 357 -10.69 -25.02 -9.18
C GLU A 357 -9.45 -24.18 -8.89
N VAL A 358 -9.16 -23.99 -7.60
CA VAL A 358 -7.93 -23.34 -7.14
C VAL A 358 -6.93 -24.44 -6.81
N SER A 359 -5.80 -24.48 -7.52
CA SER A 359 -4.73 -25.39 -7.13
C SER A 359 -4.22 -25.00 -5.75
N PRO A 360 -4.05 -25.96 -4.81
CA PRO A 360 -3.51 -25.63 -3.50
C PRO A 360 -2.16 -24.94 -3.65
N VAL A 361 -2.02 -23.77 -3.04
CA VAL A 361 -0.73 -23.05 -2.97
C VAL A 361 0.25 -23.96 -2.24
N ALA A 362 1.35 -24.32 -2.90
CA ALA A 362 2.40 -25.10 -2.28
C ALA A 362 2.88 -24.35 -1.02
N SER A 363 2.78 -24.99 0.15
CA SER A 363 3.34 -24.44 1.37
C SER A 363 4.81 -24.06 1.15
N PRO A 364 5.27 -22.90 1.60
CA PRO A 364 6.70 -22.57 1.51
C PRO A 364 7.51 -23.66 2.21
N PRO A 365 8.69 -24.01 1.72
CA PRO A 365 9.55 -24.98 2.38
C PRO A 365 9.92 -24.49 3.79
N ALA A 366 9.80 -25.42 4.76
CA ALA A 366 10.04 -25.18 6.18
C ALA A 366 11.48 -24.73 6.47
#